data_3d305bde2176a2896e16c8b652036716
#
_entry.id   3d305bde2176a2896e16c8b652036716
#
_cell.length_a   1.000
_cell.length_b   1.000
_cell.length_c   1.000
_cell.angle_alpha   90.00
_cell.angle_beta   90.00
_cell.angle_gamma   90.00
#
_symmetry.space_group_name_H-M   'P 1'
#
loop_
_entity.id
_entity.type
_entity.pdbx_description
1 polymer ?
#
loop_
_entity_poly.entity_id
_entity_poly.type
_entity_poly.pdbx_seq_one_letter_code
_entity_poly.pdbx_strand_id
1 'polypeptide(L)'
;VTTARTLRTTALPGPTTARTLRTAALTALPGPAAARALRTAALTALPVLAAAHAAPVVSTFGPLRNRALPRLSGRGRPDHIALTFDDGPDPAATPHFLRLLAERGVHATFFLLGTQAHRSPGLVREIADAGHEIGVHGWLHRPLLLRGPRATHDDFARARDTVAAITGRRPTLFRPPYGVMSTAAHLAARRLGLTPVLWTCWGEDWTARATPESVHRTVTRDLDGGGTILLHDSDCTSAPGAWHSALGALPRILDTCAERGLEVGRLGDHGWPSAP
;
A
#
# COMPACT_ATOMS: atom_id res chain seq x y z
N VAL A 1 -31.32 31.38 74.98
CA VAL A 1 -32.59 31.29 74.25
C VAL A 1 -32.38 30.35 73.14
N THR A 2 -32.80 29.09 73.36
CA THR A 2 -32.61 27.96 72.49
C THR A 2 -33.92 27.67 71.78
N THR A 3 -33.97 27.77 70.49
CA THR A 3 -35.15 27.34 69.69
C THR A 3 -34.90 26.07 69.03
N ALA A 4 -35.57 25.04 69.51
CA ALA A 4 -35.60 23.72 68.92
C ALA A 4 -36.41 23.71 67.61
N ARG A 5 -35.87 23.24 66.51
CA ARG A 5 -36.52 23.06 65.21
C ARG A 5 -36.89 21.62 65.03
N THR A 6 -38.18 21.33 65.11
CA THR A 6 -38.81 20.03 64.91
C THR A 6 -38.57 19.51 63.52
N LEU A 7 -37.94 18.37 63.40
CA LEU A 7 -37.81 17.62 62.15
C LEU A 7 -39.08 16.82 61.86
N ARG A 8 -39.80 17.20 60.81
CA ARG A 8 -40.91 16.39 60.28
C ARG A 8 -40.32 15.23 59.47
N THR A 9 -40.58 14.02 59.96
CA THR A 9 -40.32 12.76 59.27
C THR A 9 -41.34 12.59 58.16
N THR A 10 -40.96 12.76 56.92
CA THR A 10 -41.77 12.39 55.76
C THR A 10 -41.49 10.90 55.43
N ALA A 11 -42.55 10.12 55.52
CA ALA A 11 -42.51 8.71 55.16
C ALA A 11 -42.14 8.49 53.68
N LEU A 12 -41.20 7.62 53.41
CA LEU A 12 -40.85 7.16 52.08
C LEU A 12 -41.99 6.29 51.52
N PRO A 13 -42.41 6.49 50.28
CA PRO A 13 -43.33 5.53 49.63
C PRO A 13 -42.65 4.21 49.39
N GLY A 14 -43.35 3.14 49.70
CA GLY A 14 -42.90 1.75 49.51
C GLY A 14 -42.60 1.37 48.07
N PRO A 15 -41.89 0.28 47.84
CA PRO A 15 -41.43 -0.10 46.51
C PRO A 15 -42.61 -0.49 45.60
N THR A 16 -42.98 0.46 44.74
CA THR A 16 -43.87 0.16 43.62
C THR A 16 -43.10 -0.79 42.70
N THR A 17 -43.54 -2.01 42.59
CA THR A 17 -43.08 -3.03 41.67
C THR A 17 -43.11 -2.50 40.24
N ALA A 18 -42.00 -1.94 39.79
CA ALA A 18 -41.72 -1.70 38.38
C ALA A 18 -41.54 -3.09 37.72
N ARG A 19 -42.64 -3.63 37.25
CA ARG A 19 -42.67 -4.81 36.39
C ARG A 19 -42.12 -4.34 35.02
N THR A 20 -40.81 -4.31 34.91
CA THR A 20 -40.12 -4.02 33.67
C THR A 20 -40.51 -5.10 32.67
N LEU A 21 -41.36 -4.75 31.71
CA LEU A 21 -41.59 -5.51 30.50
C LEU A 21 -40.25 -5.55 29.74
N ARG A 22 -39.45 -6.58 30.01
CA ARG A 22 -38.43 -7.03 29.08
C ARG A 22 -39.18 -7.53 27.85
N THR A 23 -39.39 -6.65 26.88
CA THR A 23 -39.67 -7.04 25.52
C THR A 23 -38.44 -7.74 25.02
N ALA A 24 -38.33 -9.04 25.26
CA ALA A 24 -37.41 -9.89 24.53
C ALA A 24 -37.86 -9.78 23.06
N ALA A 25 -37.15 -9.02 22.27
CA ALA A 25 -37.21 -9.14 20.82
C ALA A 25 -36.70 -10.55 20.51
N LEU A 26 -37.59 -11.50 20.56
CA LEU A 26 -37.42 -12.80 19.91
C LEU A 26 -37.27 -12.48 18.44
N THR A 27 -36.01 -12.40 17.96
CA THR A 27 -35.72 -12.48 16.55
C THR A 27 -36.26 -13.81 16.07
N ALA A 28 -37.47 -13.80 15.55
CA ALA A 28 -38.11 -15.00 15.01
C ALA A 28 -37.15 -15.53 13.92
N LEU A 29 -36.70 -16.76 14.08
CA LEU A 29 -35.91 -17.43 13.05
C LEU A 29 -36.74 -17.41 11.75
N PRO A 30 -36.14 -17.08 10.60
CA PRO A 30 -36.88 -17.05 9.36
C PRO A 30 -37.53 -18.39 9.07
N GLY A 31 -38.79 -18.38 8.71
CA GLY A 31 -39.53 -19.60 8.32
C GLY A 31 -38.83 -20.32 7.16
N PRO A 32 -39.15 -21.61 6.91
CA PRO A 32 -38.40 -22.44 5.95
C PRO A 32 -38.37 -21.84 4.52
N ALA A 33 -39.38 -21.15 4.10
CA ALA A 33 -39.45 -20.46 2.80
C ALA A 33 -38.50 -19.25 2.78
N ALA A 34 -38.47 -18.44 3.83
CA ALA A 34 -37.55 -17.30 3.96
C ALA A 34 -36.09 -17.77 4.11
N ALA A 35 -35.85 -18.85 4.85
CA ALA A 35 -34.52 -19.45 4.95
C ALA A 35 -34.02 -19.98 3.59
N ARG A 36 -34.90 -20.57 2.79
CA ARG A 36 -34.56 -21.04 1.44
C ARG A 36 -34.28 -19.85 0.51
N ALA A 37 -35.08 -18.80 0.53
CA ALA A 37 -34.86 -17.58 -0.25
C ALA A 37 -33.54 -16.90 0.14
N LEU A 38 -33.22 -16.79 1.42
CA LEU A 38 -31.94 -16.26 1.91
C LEU A 38 -30.73 -17.10 1.47
N ARG A 39 -30.87 -18.44 1.51
CA ARG A 39 -29.80 -19.35 1.01
C ARG A 39 -29.59 -19.18 -0.49
N THR A 40 -30.66 -19.12 -1.29
CA THR A 40 -30.58 -18.90 -2.74
C THR A 40 -29.95 -17.55 -3.04
N ALA A 41 -30.40 -16.47 -2.39
CA ALA A 41 -29.81 -15.13 -2.52
C ALA A 41 -28.32 -15.12 -2.14
N ALA A 42 -27.93 -15.79 -1.06
CA ALA A 42 -26.53 -15.89 -0.67
C ALA A 42 -25.69 -16.68 -1.70
N LEU A 43 -26.20 -17.78 -2.22
CA LEU A 43 -25.53 -18.62 -3.20
C LEU A 43 -25.30 -17.88 -4.54
N THR A 44 -26.16 -16.94 -4.90
CA THR A 44 -26.02 -16.13 -6.12
C THR A 44 -25.23 -14.85 -5.88
N ALA A 45 -25.44 -14.16 -4.74
CA ALA A 45 -24.78 -12.90 -4.45
C ALA A 45 -23.30 -13.05 -4.09
N LEU A 46 -22.92 -14.09 -3.34
CA LEU A 46 -21.54 -14.28 -2.90
C LEU A 46 -20.53 -14.44 -4.07
N PRO A 47 -20.79 -15.27 -5.11
CA PRO A 47 -19.90 -15.35 -6.26
C PRO A 47 -19.78 -14.03 -7.03
N VAL A 48 -20.88 -13.30 -7.17
CA VAL A 48 -20.90 -11.99 -7.86
C VAL A 48 -20.05 -10.98 -7.08
N LEU A 49 -20.22 -10.91 -5.77
CA LEU A 49 -19.43 -10.03 -4.91
C LEU A 49 -17.95 -10.40 -4.90
N ALA A 50 -17.64 -11.71 -4.87
CA ALA A 50 -16.27 -12.19 -4.97
C ALA A 50 -15.63 -11.83 -6.32
N ALA A 51 -16.35 -12.03 -7.43
CA ALA A 51 -15.90 -11.63 -8.75
C ALA A 51 -15.70 -10.11 -8.86
N ALA A 52 -16.63 -9.32 -8.36
CA ALA A 52 -16.51 -7.87 -8.32
C ALA A 52 -15.31 -7.42 -7.46
N HIS A 53 -15.04 -8.11 -6.34
CA HIS A 53 -13.89 -7.82 -5.48
C HIS A 53 -12.56 -8.14 -6.19
N ALA A 54 -12.52 -9.22 -6.95
CA ALA A 54 -11.33 -9.68 -7.68
C ALA A 54 -11.15 -9.02 -9.06
N ALA A 55 -12.15 -8.36 -9.60
CA ALA A 55 -12.10 -7.79 -10.96
C ALA A 55 -10.84 -6.95 -11.26
N PRO A 56 -10.32 -6.11 -10.34
CA PRO A 56 -9.10 -5.34 -10.60
C PRO A 56 -7.83 -6.19 -10.79
N VAL A 57 -7.84 -7.51 -10.53
CA VAL A 57 -6.72 -8.42 -10.80
C VAL A 57 -6.32 -8.37 -12.28
N VAL A 58 -7.25 -8.08 -13.19
CA VAL A 58 -6.95 -7.93 -14.61
C VAL A 58 -5.84 -6.90 -14.86
N SER A 59 -5.66 -5.93 -13.96
CA SER A 59 -4.58 -4.94 -14.03
C SER A 59 -3.17 -5.52 -13.79
N THR A 60 -3.04 -6.76 -13.32
CA THR A 60 -1.75 -7.45 -13.22
C THR A 60 -1.19 -7.83 -14.60
N PHE A 61 -2.08 -7.96 -15.60
CA PHE A 61 -1.66 -8.27 -16.96
C PHE A 61 -1.04 -7.03 -17.63
N GLY A 62 0.30 -6.97 -17.63
CA GLY A 62 1.09 -5.81 -18.04
C GLY A 62 0.74 -5.25 -19.43
N PRO A 63 0.68 -6.03 -20.51
CA PRO A 63 0.36 -5.54 -21.85
C PRO A 63 -0.98 -4.80 -21.93
N LEU A 64 -2.03 -5.34 -21.30
CA LEU A 64 -3.34 -4.70 -21.23
C LEU A 64 -3.30 -3.43 -20.39
N ARG A 65 -2.68 -3.51 -19.21
CA ARG A 65 -2.54 -2.37 -18.30
C ARG A 65 -1.78 -1.22 -18.94
N ASN A 66 -0.66 -1.50 -19.62
CA ASN A 66 0.17 -0.48 -20.25
C ASN A 66 -0.59 0.30 -21.33
N ARG A 67 -1.55 -0.31 -22.01
CA ARG A 67 -2.38 0.34 -23.04
C ARG A 67 -3.63 1.01 -22.47
N ALA A 68 -4.34 0.33 -21.56
CA ALA A 68 -5.64 0.78 -21.07
C ALA A 68 -5.53 1.68 -19.81
N LEU A 69 -4.48 1.51 -19.01
CA LEU A 69 -4.30 2.16 -17.72
C LEU A 69 -2.86 2.68 -17.57
N PRO A 70 -2.37 3.56 -18.47
CA PRO A 70 -0.97 3.99 -18.50
C PRO A 70 -0.52 4.60 -17.17
N ARG A 71 -1.39 5.37 -16.51
CA ARG A 71 -1.07 5.98 -15.22
C ARG A 71 -0.89 4.95 -14.10
N LEU A 72 -1.72 3.89 -14.08
CA LEU A 72 -1.55 2.78 -13.14
C LEU A 72 -0.27 1.98 -13.43
N SER A 73 0.14 1.90 -14.69
CA SER A 73 1.42 1.29 -15.09
C SER A 73 2.65 2.13 -14.72
N GLY A 74 2.46 3.35 -14.23
CA GLY A 74 3.57 4.27 -13.97
C GLY A 74 4.14 4.87 -15.25
N ARG A 75 3.36 4.98 -16.33
CA ARG A 75 3.84 5.65 -17.55
C ARG A 75 3.74 7.16 -17.42
N GLY A 76 4.84 7.84 -17.77
CA GLY A 76 4.98 9.29 -17.78
C GLY A 76 5.59 9.84 -19.06
N ARG A 77 6.33 10.94 -18.95
CA ARG A 77 6.97 11.61 -20.09
C ARG A 77 8.01 10.69 -20.76
N PRO A 78 8.13 10.68 -22.09
CA PRO A 78 8.89 9.67 -22.83
C PRO A 78 10.42 9.77 -22.68
N ASP A 79 10.94 10.89 -22.21
CA ASP A 79 12.36 11.13 -21.96
C ASP A 79 12.82 10.81 -20.54
N HIS A 80 11.90 10.27 -19.69
CA HIS A 80 12.16 10.02 -18.29
C HIS A 80 11.83 8.57 -17.89
N ILE A 81 12.61 8.03 -16.96
CA ILE A 81 12.39 6.74 -16.30
C ILE A 81 12.20 6.98 -14.80
N ALA A 82 11.10 6.50 -14.23
CA ALA A 82 10.95 6.47 -12.79
C ALA A 82 11.66 5.24 -12.21
N LEU A 83 12.63 5.47 -11.31
CA LEU A 83 13.29 4.41 -10.55
C LEU A 83 12.58 4.21 -9.23
N THR A 84 12.17 2.98 -8.93
CA THR A 84 11.40 2.69 -7.72
C THR A 84 11.91 1.45 -7.00
N PHE A 85 11.82 1.49 -5.65
CA PHE A 85 12.18 0.40 -4.77
C PHE A 85 11.00 0.04 -3.87
N ASP A 86 10.79 -1.25 -3.62
CA ASP A 86 9.74 -1.77 -2.75
C ASP A 86 10.34 -2.45 -1.51
N ASP A 87 9.49 -2.67 -0.49
CA ASP A 87 9.72 -3.46 0.73
C ASP A 87 10.60 -2.84 1.82
N GLY A 88 11.33 -1.77 1.54
CA GLY A 88 12.13 -1.05 2.53
C GLY A 88 11.32 -0.30 3.62
N PRO A 89 12.00 0.44 4.51
CA PRO A 89 13.45 0.54 4.59
C PRO A 89 14.05 -0.66 5.33
N ASP A 90 15.23 -1.08 4.89
CA ASP A 90 16.00 -2.13 5.52
C ASP A 90 17.35 -1.59 6.00
N PRO A 91 17.67 -1.66 7.31
CA PRO A 91 18.93 -1.13 7.83
C PRO A 91 20.20 -1.78 7.25
N ALA A 92 20.10 -3.02 6.76
CA ALA A 92 21.24 -3.71 6.15
C ALA A 92 21.39 -3.38 4.65
N ALA A 93 20.32 -3.01 3.97
CA ALA A 93 20.30 -2.85 2.51
C ALA A 93 20.14 -1.39 2.07
N THR A 94 19.08 -0.71 2.50
CA THR A 94 18.70 0.63 2.03
C THR A 94 19.86 1.66 2.06
N PRO A 95 20.75 1.73 3.09
CA PRO A 95 21.86 2.69 3.09
C PRO A 95 22.85 2.52 1.93
N HIS A 96 23.01 1.31 1.40
CA HIS A 96 23.86 1.06 0.25
C HIS A 96 23.25 1.64 -1.03
N PHE A 97 21.91 1.53 -1.20
CA PHE A 97 21.20 2.15 -2.31
C PHE A 97 21.25 3.68 -2.23
N LEU A 98 21.02 4.27 -1.06
CA LEU A 98 21.09 5.71 -0.85
C LEU A 98 22.47 6.27 -1.23
N ARG A 99 23.54 5.60 -0.81
CA ARG A 99 24.92 5.99 -1.15
C ARG A 99 25.13 5.96 -2.66
N LEU A 100 24.78 4.87 -3.34
CA LEU A 100 24.96 4.72 -4.78
C LEU A 100 24.13 5.76 -5.55
N LEU A 101 22.90 6.00 -5.12
CA LEU A 101 22.05 7.03 -5.75
C LEU A 101 22.62 8.44 -5.58
N ALA A 102 23.18 8.76 -4.40
CA ALA A 102 23.86 10.02 -4.15
C ALA A 102 25.11 10.19 -5.01
N GLU A 103 25.94 9.13 -5.15
CA GLU A 103 27.12 9.13 -6.03
C GLU A 103 26.77 9.35 -7.49
N ARG A 104 25.58 8.92 -7.91
CA ARG A 104 25.07 9.09 -9.29
C ARG A 104 24.25 10.36 -9.49
N GLY A 105 23.94 11.11 -8.44
CA GLY A 105 23.07 12.29 -8.49
C GLY A 105 21.63 11.97 -8.86
N VAL A 106 21.14 10.76 -8.56
CA VAL A 106 19.82 10.25 -8.94
C VAL A 106 18.90 10.20 -7.72
N HIS A 107 17.68 10.71 -7.87
CA HIS A 107 16.60 10.51 -6.90
C HIS A 107 15.66 9.39 -7.36
N ALA A 108 15.04 8.69 -6.40
CA ALA A 108 14.14 7.57 -6.66
C ALA A 108 12.88 7.66 -5.78
N THR A 109 11.91 6.79 -6.04
CA THR A 109 10.72 6.63 -5.19
C THR A 109 10.81 5.31 -4.43
N PHE A 110 10.67 5.37 -3.10
CA PHE A 110 10.68 4.21 -2.21
C PHE A 110 9.26 3.91 -1.73
N PHE A 111 8.74 2.74 -2.02
CA PHE A 111 7.46 2.25 -1.50
C PHE A 111 7.69 1.45 -0.23
N LEU A 112 7.50 2.09 0.91
CA LEU A 112 7.86 1.53 2.21
C LEU A 112 6.72 0.71 2.80
N LEU A 113 7.09 -0.44 3.41
CA LEU A 113 6.21 -1.16 4.31
C LEU A 113 6.09 -0.41 5.64
N GLY A 114 4.86 -0.20 6.11
CA GLY A 114 4.62 0.53 7.36
C GLY A 114 5.29 -0.09 8.58
N THR A 115 5.41 -1.43 8.63
CA THR A 115 6.13 -2.14 9.69
C THR A 115 7.63 -1.85 9.68
N GLN A 116 8.25 -1.76 8.51
CA GLN A 116 9.67 -1.43 8.38
C GLN A 116 9.92 0.04 8.69
N ALA A 117 9.06 0.93 8.19
CA ALA A 117 9.11 2.35 8.53
C ALA A 117 8.98 2.60 10.04
N HIS A 118 8.08 1.88 10.71
CA HIS A 118 7.91 1.96 12.17
C HIS A 118 9.14 1.48 12.94
N ARG A 119 9.81 0.43 12.46
CA ARG A 119 11.03 -0.12 13.09
C ARG A 119 12.26 0.74 12.88
N SER A 120 12.34 1.45 11.75
CA SER A 120 13.52 2.22 11.34
C SER A 120 13.19 3.67 10.98
N PRO A 121 12.60 4.46 11.91
CA PRO A 121 12.14 5.83 11.61
C PRO A 121 13.29 6.78 11.24
N GLY A 122 14.50 6.53 11.72
CA GLY A 122 15.71 7.28 11.34
C GLY A 122 16.02 7.12 9.86
N LEU A 123 15.95 5.90 9.34
CA LEU A 123 16.21 5.60 7.94
C LEU A 123 15.13 6.15 7.01
N VAL A 124 13.87 6.18 7.45
CA VAL A 124 12.79 6.86 6.70
C VAL A 124 13.08 8.36 6.55
N ARG A 125 13.60 9.02 7.60
CA ARG A 125 14.01 10.43 7.51
C ARG A 125 15.19 10.60 6.56
N GLU A 126 16.20 9.72 6.64
CA GLU A 126 17.36 9.73 5.75
C GLU A 126 16.95 9.65 4.27
N ILE A 127 16.02 8.74 3.92
CA ILE A 127 15.43 8.65 2.57
C ILE A 127 14.78 9.98 2.16
N ALA A 128 13.96 10.56 3.04
CA ALA A 128 13.25 11.81 2.75
C ALA A 128 14.20 13.02 2.65
N ASP A 129 15.20 13.12 3.53
CA ASP A 129 16.15 14.23 3.59
C ASP A 129 17.15 14.19 2.42
N ALA A 130 17.44 12.99 1.91
CA ALA A 130 18.20 12.78 0.69
C ALA A 130 17.41 13.16 -0.59
N GLY A 131 16.18 13.66 -0.49
CA GLY A 131 15.38 14.14 -1.62
C GLY A 131 14.62 13.06 -2.37
N HIS A 132 14.63 11.82 -1.88
CA HIS A 132 13.84 10.75 -2.47
C HIS A 132 12.35 10.91 -2.15
N GLU A 133 11.50 10.39 -3.04
CA GLU A 133 10.06 10.35 -2.83
C GLU A 133 9.68 9.08 -2.06
N ILE A 134 8.69 9.20 -1.17
CA ILE A 134 8.18 8.07 -0.39
C ILE A 134 6.73 7.81 -0.73
N GLY A 135 6.44 6.59 -1.16
CA GLY A 135 5.11 5.99 -1.25
C GLY A 135 4.89 4.95 -0.14
N VAL A 136 3.69 4.38 -0.08
CA VAL A 136 3.36 3.29 0.84
C VAL A 136 3.15 1.96 0.12
N HIS A 137 3.62 0.86 0.74
CA HIS A 137 3.48 -0.51 0.24
C HIS A 137 2.53 -1.36 1.12
N GLY A 138 1.61 -0.70 1.85
CA GLY A 138 0.80 -1.27 2.90
C GLY A 138 1.53 -1.28 4.24
N TRP A 139 0.81 -1.73 5.29
CA TRP A 139 1.41 -1.93 6.62
C TRP A 139 2.22 -3.22 6.67
N LEU A 140 1.61 -4.31 6.15
CA LEU A 140 2.21 -5.63 6.00
C LEU A 140 2.13 -6.04 4.53
N HIS A 141 3.14 -6.73 4.04
CA HIS A 141 3.15 -7.28 2.67
C HIS A 141 2.19 -8.49 2.54
N ARG A 142 0.86 -8.23 2.57
CA ARG A 142 -0.17 -9.27 2.53
C ARG A 142 -1.01 -9.21 1.25
N PRO A 143 -1.45 -10.37 0.72
CA PRO A 143 -2.34 -10.42 -0.44
C PRO A 143 -3.65 -9.67 -0.19
N LEU A 144 -3.91 -8.62 -0.97
CA LEU A 144 -5.08 -7.74 -0.79
C LEU A 144 -6.40 -8.40 -1.19
N LEU A 145 -6.36 -9.44 -2.02
CA LEU A 145 -7.54 -10.23 -2.39
C LEU A 145 -8.16 -10.99 -1.20
N LEU A 146 -7.36 -11.28 -0.19
CA LEU A 146 -7.79 -12.03 0.99
C LEU A 146 -8.24 -11.10 2.14
N ARG A 147 -8.34 -9.80 1.87
CA ARG A 147 -8.65 -8.78 2.90
C ARG A 147 -9.94 -8.06 2.61
N GLY A 148 -10.80 -7.95 3.63
CA GLY A 148 -12.02 -7.16 3.55
C GLY A 148 -11.76 -5.65 3.49
N PRO A 149 -12.77 -4.84 3.12
CA PRO A 149 -12.62 -3.41 2.88
C PRO A 149 -12.08 -2.61 4.08
N ARG A 150 -12.57 -2.90 5.28
CA ARG A 150 -12.13 -2.22 6.51
C ARG A 150 -10.68 -2.55 6.83
N ALA A 151 -10.33 -3.84 6.83
CA ALA A 151 -8.96 -4.27 7.12
C ALA A 151 -7.94 -3.72 6.10
N THR A 152 -8.34 -3.58 4.84
CA THR A 152 -7.51 -2.97 3.78
C THR A 152 -7.34 -1.47 4.01
N HIS A 153 -8.41 -0.76 4.32
CA HIS A 153 -8.36 0.67 4.63
C HIS A 153 -7.46 0.96 5.84
N ASP A 154 -7.63 0.22 6.94
CA ASP A 154 -6.88 0.41 8.18
C ASP A 154 -5.38 0.11 7.98
N ASP A 155 -5.05 -0.87 7.16
CA ASP A 155 -3.67 -1.20 6.77
C ASP A 155 -2.98 -0.03 6.05
N PHE A 156 -3.65 0.51 5.03
CA PHE A 156 -3.10 1.64 4.25
C PHE A 156 -3.03 2.93 5.06
N ALA A 157 -4.08 3.23 5.83
CA ALA A 157 -4.13 4.40 6.68
C ALA A 157 -2.98 4.37 7.71
N ARG A 158 -2.78 3.22 8.37
CA ARG A 158 -1.70 3.06 9.34
C ARG A 158 -0.32 3.26 8.71
N ALA A 159 -0.06 2.69 7.54
CA ALA A 159 1.21 2.85 6.83
C ALA A 159 1.45 4.32 6.46
N ARG A 160 0.47 4.97 5.81
CA ARG A 160 0.53 6.37 5.41
C ARG A 160 0.77 7.30 6.60
N ASP A 161 0.00 7.14 7.67
CA ASP A 161 0.05 8.02 8.83
C ASP A 161 1.34 7.84 9.62
N THR A 162 1.91 6.62 9.65
CA THR A 162 3.23 6.36 10.22
C THR A 162 4.33 7.09 9.44
N VAL A 163 4.36 6.99 8.11
CA VAL A 163 5.33 7.73 7.29
C VAL A 163 5.13 9.23 7.45
N ALA A 164 3.88 9.73 7.45
CA ALA A 164 3.59 11.14 7.64
C ALA A 164 4.07 11.66 9.00
N ALA A 165 3.90 10.89 10.07
CA ALA A 165 4.37 11.26 11.41
C ALA A 165 5.91 11.32 11.50
N ILE A 166 6.62 10.49 10.73
CA ILE A 166 8.09 10.45 10.71
C ILE A 166 8.68 11.60 9.89
N THR A 167 8.10 11.89 8.71
CA THR A 167 8.68 12.79 7.70
C THR A 167 8.05 14.19 7.70
N GLY A 168 6.92 14.38 8.39
CA GLY A 168 6.11 15.61 8.29
C GLY A 168 5.37 15.76 6.96
N ARG A 169 5.51 14.81 6.03
CA ARG A 169 4.89 14.83 4.69
C ARG A 169 4.01 13.62 4.50
N ARG A 170 2.78 13.84 4.01
CA ARG A 170 1.85 12.74 3.76
C ARG A 170 2.14 12.10 2.40
N PRO A 171 2.43 10.77 2.34
CA PRO A 171 2.56 10.08 1.07
C PRO A 171 1.28 10.15 0.24
N THR A 172 1.43 10.30 -1.06
CA THR A 172 0.33 10.33 -2.04
C THR A 172 0.34 9.14 -2.99
N LEU A 173 1.43 8.38 -2.99
CA LEU A 173 1.62 7.20 -3.84
C LEU A 173 1.44 5.91 -3.03
N PHE A 174 0.89 4.91 -3.70
CA PHE A 174 0.69 3.58 -3.15
C PHE A 174 1.05 2.52 -4.20
N ARG A 175 1.76 1.48 -3.80
CA ARG A 175 1.96 0.29 -4.62
C ARG A 175 1.38 -0.92 -3.89
N PRO A 176 0.49 -1.70 -4.53
CA PRO A 176 -0.08 -2.89 -3.90
C PRO A 176 0.96 -4.00 -3.80
N PRO A 177 1.05 -4.71 -2.66
CA PRO A 177 1.83 -5.94 -2.55
C PRO A 177 1.55 -6.91 -3.70
N TYR A 178 2.60 -7.52 -4.26
CA TYR A 178 2.54 -8.42 -5.42
C TYR A 178 2.01 -7.77 -6.71
N GLY A 179 1.82 -6.45 -6.76
CA GLY A 179 1.18 -5.77 -7.88
C GLY A 179 -0.31 -6.10 -8.07
N VAL A 180 -0.94 -6.72 -7.06
CA VAL A 180 -2.32 -7.22 -7.16
C VAL A 180 -3.30 -6.30 -6.46
N MET A 181 -4.24 -5.73 -7.23
CA MET A 181 -5.31 -4.87 -6.72
C MET A 181 -6.60 -5.66 -6.47
N SER A 182 -7.35 -5.26 -5.45
CA SER A 182 -8.75 -5.62 -5.26
C SER A 182 -9.62 -4.37 -5.29
N THR A 183 -10.94 -4.53 -5.46
CA THR A 183 -11.87 -3.40 -5.38
C THR A 183 -11.78 -2.71 -4.01
N ALA A 184 -11.62 -3.48 -2.93
CA ALA A 184 -11.41 -2.92 -1.58
C ALA A 184 -10.15 -2.06 -1.51
N ALA A 185 -9.05 -2.50 -2.13
CA ALA A 185 -7.79 -1.75 -2.19
C ALA A 185 -7.94 -0.46 -3.00
N HIS A 186 -8.61 -0.52 -4.14
CA HIS A 186 -8.89 0.65 -4.96
C HIS A 186 -9.70 1.70 -4.20
N LEU A 187 -10.78 1.28 -3.54
CA LEU A 187 -11.62 2.18 -2.75
C LEU A 187 -10.89 2.75 -1.52
N ALA A 188 -10.06 1.94 -0.84
CA ALA A 188 -9.25 2.39 0.28
C ALA A 188 -8.22 3.44 -0.16
N ALA A 189 -7.48 3.17 -1.23
CA ALA A 189 -6.52 4.11 -1.79
C ALA A 189 -7.18 5.44 -2.15
N ARG A 190 -8.31 5.40 -2.87
CA ARG A 190 -9.07 6.61 -3.22
C ARG A 190 -9.51 7.43 -1.99
N ARG A 191 -10.08 6.77 -0.96
CA ARG A 191 -10.52 7.44 0.27
C ARG A 191 -9.37 8.07 1.05
N LEU A 192 -8.18 7.52 0.92
CA LEU A 192 -6.98 7.99 1.62
C LEU A 192 -6.15 8.99 0.79
N GLY A 193 -6.60 9.36 -0.42
CA GLY A 193 -5.85 10.24 -1.32
C GLY A 193 -4.57 9.60 -1.85
N LEU A 194 -4.53 8.27 -1.96
CA LEU A 194 -3.40 7.52 -2.46
C LEU A 194 -3.62 7.15 -3.93
N THR A 195 -2.64 7.43 -4.76
CA THR A 195 -2.62 7.05 -6.18
C THR A 195 -1.91 5.70 -6.34
N PRO A 196 -2.60 4.65 -6.79
CA PRO A 196 -1.97 3.36 -7.03
C PRO A 196 -1.07 3.42 -8.28
N VAL A 197 0.16 2.89 -8.15
CA VAL A 197 1.16 2.82 -9.23
C VAL A 197 1.82 1.46 -9.23
N LEU A 198 1.91 0.85 -10.41
CA LEU A 198 2.65 -0.39 -10.66
C LEU A 198 3.98 -0.06 -11.37
N TRP A 199 4.39 -0.87 -12.34
CA TRP A 199 5.64 -0.73 -13.07
C TRP A 199 5.49 -1.19 -14.52
N THR A 200 6.43 -0.81 -15.38
CA THR A 200 6.49 -1.26 -16.77
C THR A 200 7.57 -2.31 -16.98
N CYS A 201 8.65 -2.25 -16.19
CA CYS A 201 9.73 -3.22 -16.20
C CYS A 201 10.21 -3.51 -14.76
N TRP A 202 10.82 -4.64 -14.54
CA TRP A 202 11.25 -5.12 -13.24
C TRP A 202 12.51 -5.96 -13.32
N GLY A 203 13.18 -6.16 -12.16
CA GLY A 203 14.44 -6.90 -12.09
C GLY A 203 14.29 -8.41 -11.88
N GLU A 204 13.14 -8.88 -11.38
CA GLU A 204 12.98 -10.24 -10.80
C GLU A 204 14.03 -10.54 -9.74
N ASP A 205 14.46 -9.49 -9.05
CA ASP A 205 15.57 -9.42 -8.10
C ASP A 205 15.29 -10.08 -6.75
N TRP A 206 14.04 -10.45 -6.47
CA TRP A 206 13.61 -11.12 -5.21
C TRP A 206 13.94 -12.61 -5.15
N THR A 207 14.42 -13.20 -6.23
CA THR A 207 14.67 -14.64 -6.30
C THR A 207 16.07 -15.00 -5.82
N ALA A 208 16.22 -16.21 -5.24
CA ALA A 208 17.53 -16.70 -4.81
C ALA A 208 18.54 -16.94 -5.97
N ARG A 209 18.05 -16.93 -7.22
CA ARG A 209 18.88 -17.13 -8.42
C ARG A 209 19.22 -15.82 -9.12
N ALA A 210 18.70 -14.69 -8.62
CA ALA A 210 18.98 -13.41 -9.22
C ALA A 210 20.47 -13.05 -9.09
N THR A 211 21.04 -12.56 -10.17
CA THR A 211 22.39 -12.00 -10.24
C THR A 211 22.32 -10.58 -10.80
N PRO A 212 23.32 -9.72 -10.56
CA PRO A 212 23.36 -8.40 -11.17
C PRO A 212 23.13 -8.41 -12.69
N GLU A 213 23.72 -9.40 -13.38
CA GLU A 213 23.58 -9.54 -14.83
C GLU A 213 22.18 -9.94 -15.24
N SER A 214 21.52 -10.84 -14.50
CA SER A 214 20.14 -11.25 -14.79
C SER A 214 19.17 -10.13 -14.55
N VAL A 215 19.33 -9.38 -13.44
CA VAL A 215 18.50 -8.21 -13.10
C VAL A 215 18.64 -7.13 -14.17
N HIS A 216 19.88 -6.74 -14.53
CA HIS A 216 20.12 -5.78 -15.59
C HIS A 216 19.45 -6.21 -16.91
N ARG A 217 19.67 -7.45 -17.36
CA ARG A 217 19.08 -7.97 -18.59
C ARG A 217 17.55 -7.95 -18.58
N THR A 218 16.94 -8.33 -17.46
CA THR A 218 15.48 -8.37 -17.32
C THR A 218 14.87 -6.98 -17.32
N VAL A 219 15.46 -6.03 -16.60
CA VAL A 219 15.04 -4.62 -16.61
C VAL A 219 15.15 -4.04 -18.02
N THR A 220 16.32 -4.20 -18.67
CA THR A 220 16.62 -3.53 -19.94
C THR A 220 15.89 -4.12 -21.14
N ARG A 221 15.40 -5.36 -21.06
CA ARG A 221 14.54 -5.98 -22.07
C ARG A 221 13.24 -5.21 -22.28
N ASP A 222 12.62 -4.77 -21.19
CA ASP A 222 11.32 -4.11 -21.20
C ASP A 222 11.43 -2.61 -20.91
N LEU A 223 12.66 -2.05 -20.85
CA LEU A 223 12.95 -0.66 -20.58
C LEU A 223 12.58 0.20 -21.79
N ASP A 224 11.63 1.09 -21.61
CA ASP A 224 11.12 2.01 -22.61
C ASP A 224 10.90 3.39 -21.98
N GLY A 225 11.14 4.46 -22.73
CA GLY A 225 10.97 5.84 -22.27
C GLY A 225 9.56 6.07 -21.74
N GLY A 226 9.45 6.80 -20.63
CA GLY A 226 8.23 6.97 -19.88
C GLY A 226 7.91 5.81 -18.95
N GLY A 227 8.79 4.82 -18.82
CA GLY A 227 8.56 3.65 -17.99
C GLY A 227 8.89 3.84 -16.51
N THR A 228 8.50 2.85 -15.72
CA THR A 228 8.81 2.73 -14.28
C THR A 228 9.52 1.42 -14.02
N ILE A 229 10.70 1.49 -13.40
CA ILE A 229 11.49 0.33 -12.99
C ILE A 229 11.09 -0.05 -11.56
N LEU A 230 10.84 -1.35 -11.32
CA LEU A 230 10.71 -1.95 -10.00
C LEU A 230 11.95 -2.76 -9.65
N LEU A 231 12.55 -2.43 -8.51
CA LEU A 231 13.56 -3.19 -7.79
C LEU A 231 13.20 -3.24 -6.29
N HIS A 232 14.00 -3.97 -5.49
CA HIS A 232 13.79 -4.07 -4.04
C HIS A 232 15.06 -3.65 -3.29
N ASP A 233 14.88 -2.78 -2.28
CA ASP A 233 15.95 -2.36 -1.36
C ASP A 233 15.90 -3.08 -0.02
N SER A 234 15.21 -4.22 0.01
CA SER A 234 15.05 -5.10 1.18
C SER A 234 14.81 -6.53 0.73
N ASP A 235 15.16 -7.49 1.55
CA ASP A 235 14.82 -8.91 1.35
C ASP A 235 13.77 -9.43 2.33
N CYS A 236 13.07 -8.54 3.05
CA CYS A 236 12.11 -8.93 4.09
C CYS A 236 10.91 -9.75 3.57
N THR A 237 10.66 -9.73 2.27
CA THR A 237 9.63 -10.53 1.57
C THR A 237 10.23 -11.38 0.43
N SER A 238 11.56 -11.41 0.33
CA SER A 238 12.33 -12.01 -0.76
C SER A 238 13.28 -13.08 -0.26
N ALA A 239 14.05 -13.69 -1.16
CA ALA A 239 15.13 -14.60 -0.76
C ALA A 239 16.22 -13.85 0.04
N PRO A 240 16.78 -14.44 1.10
CA PRO A 240 17.82 -13.79 1.88
C PRO A 240 19.00 -13.30 1.03
N GLY A 241 19.38 -12.03 1.20
CA GLY A 241 20.44 -11.38 0.43
C GLY A 241 20.09 -11.00 -1.01
N ALA A 242 18.81 -11.14 -1.43
CA ALA A 242 18.36 -10.87 -2.80
C ALA A 242 18.66 -9.42 -3.23
N TRP A 243 18.62 -8.45 -2.31
CA TRP A 243 18.91 -7.04 -2.58
C TRP A 243 20.31 -6.79 -3.17
N HIS A 244 21.29 -7.70 -2.93
CA HIS A 244 22.63 -7.57 -3.52
C HIS A 244 22.58 -7.62 -5.05
N SER A 245 21.67 -8.42 -5.63
CA SER A 245 21.52 -8.51 -7.07
C SER A 245 20.98 -7.22 -7.68
N ALA A 246 20.01 -6.58 -7.01
CA ALA A 246 19.48 -5.28 -7.40
C ALA A 246 20.54 -4.18 -7.27
N LEU A 247 21.23 -4.11 -6.13
CA LEU A 247 22.29 -3.13 -5.89
C LEU A 247 23.43 -3.26 -6.91
N GLY A 248 23.86 -4.50 -7.19
CA GLY A 248 24.93 -4.75 -8.17
C GLY A 248 24.54 -4.47 -9.62
N ALA A 249 23.24 -4.56 -9.96
CA ALA A 249 22.72 -4.24 -11.29
C ALA A 249 22.54 -2.74 -11.51
N LEU A 250 22.25 -1.99 -10.45
CA LEU A 250 21.82 -0.60 -10.51
C LEU A 250 22.76 0.32 -11.30
N PRO A 251 24.11 0.28 -11.12
CA PRO A 251 25.02 1.12 -11.92
C PRO A 251 24.83 0.92 -13.42
N ARG A 252 24.79 -0.33 -13.89
CA ARG A 252 24.62 -0.65 -15.32
C ARG A 252 23.24 -0.30 -15.85
N ILE A 253 22.20 -0.36 -15.01
CA ILE A 253 20.84 0.09 -15.38
C ILE A 253 20.85 1.60 -15.62
N LEU A 254 21.49 2.37 -14.72
CA LEU A 254 21.62 3.82 -14.86
C LEU A 254 22.45 4.20 -16.09
N ASP A 255 23.56 3.50 -16.34
CA ASP A 255 24.39 3.71 -17.53
C ASP A 255 23.59 3.44 -18.81
N THR A 256 22.80 2.36 -18.87
CA THR A 256 21.92 2.04 -20.00
C THR A 256 20.84 3.11 -20.22
N CYS A 257 20.28 3.68 -19.14
CA CYS A 257 19.34 4.80 -19.28
C CYS A 257 20.04 6.03 -19.89
N ALA A 258 21.23 6.37 -19.39
CA ALA A 258 22.02 7.50 -19.91
C ALA A 258 22.40 7.31 -21.39
N GLU A 259 22.85 6.11 -21.78
CA GLU A 259 23.17 5.76 -23.18
C GLU A 259 21.96 5.90 -24.12
N ARG A 260 20.74 5.68 -23.59
CA ARG A 260 19.48 5.86 -24.33
C ARG A 260 18.93 7.28 -24.25
N GLY A 261 19.64 8.22 -23.61
CA GLY A 261 19.21 9.61 -23.43
C GLY A 261 17.99 9.77 -22.50
N LEU A 262 17.80 8.82 -21.58
CA LEU A 262 16.68 8.81 -20.63
C LEU A 262 17.13 9.39 -19.29
N GLU A 263 16.43 10.41 -18.81
CA GLU A 263 16.60 10.95 -17.46
C GLU A 263 16.02 9.96 -16.44
N VAL A 264 16.73 9.71 -15.34
CA VAL A 264 16.26 8.82 -14.27
C VAL A 264 15.92 9.63 -13.03
N GLY A 265 14.71 9.45 -12.49
CA GLY A 265 14.25 10.20 -11.32
C GLY A 265 13.08 9.54 -10.59
N ARG A 266 12.36 10.37 -9.81
CA ARG A 266 11.20 9.96 -9.02
C ARG A 266 9.94 9.85 -9.88
N LEU A 267 8.92 9.16 -9.38
CA LEU A 267 7.58 9.17 -9.99
C LEU A 267 6.99 10.58 -10.02
N GLY A 268 7.24 11.41 -8.99
CA GLY A 268 6.82 12.81 -8.98
C GLY A 268 7.39 13.65 -10.12
N ASP A 269 8.55 13.27 -10.68
CA ASP A 269 9.21 13.96 -11.79
C ASP A 269 8.73 13.45 -13.17
N HIS A 270 7.84 12.46 -13.18
CA HIS A 270 7.39 11.72 -14.37
C HIS A 270 6.42 12.50 -15.27
N GLY A 271 6.17 13.78 -14.96
CA GLY A 271 5.30 14.65 -15.75
C GLY A 271 3.80 14.36 -15.58
N TRP A 272 3.43 13.69 -14.50
CA TRP A 272 2.02 13.52 -14.17
C TRP A 272 1.41 14.85 -13.73
N PRO A 273 0.16 15.16 -14.14
CA PRO A 273 -0.55 16.28 -13.57
C PRO A 273 -0.61 16.12 -12.05
N SER A 274 -0.27 17.15 -11.30
CA SER A 274 -0.46 17.18 -9.85
C SER A 274 -1.88 16.73 -9.53
N ALA A 275 -2.05 15.89 -8.52
CA ALA A 275 -3.38 15.55 -8.06
C ALA A 275 -4.08 16.84 -7.61
N PRO A 276 -5.37 17.03 -7.98
CA PRO A 276 -6.14 18.22 -7.59
C PRO A 276 -6.31 18.33 -6.08
#